data_f0046f18cd90dd5b44277487b37daf61
#
_entry.id   f0046f18cd90dd5b44277487b37daf61
#
_cell.length_a   1.000
_cell.length_b   1.000
_cell.length_c   1.000
_cell.angle_alpha   90.00
_cell.angle_beta   90.00
_cell.angle_gamma   90.00
#
_symmetry.space_group_name_H-M   'P 1'
#
loop_
_entity.id
_entity.type
_entity.pdbx_description
1 polymer ?
#
loop_
_entity_poly.entity_id
_entity_poly.type
_entity_poly.pdbx_seq_one_letter_code
_entity_poly.pdbx_strand_id
1 'polypeptide(L)'
;VVLGIRLSADVLDTIEGAPNWTYYHHYRTVNFALDQAALFAAAECRRFGGRAFPVPASQVLDWDRLLGHLSHRELGARAGVGWRGRNNLLVHPEYGSQVRYATVLTDVPLPASGMERSVGAGCGDCRACVGACPAGAIDMDPLAFDVDRCTAQVRRFARSEKLNVLICGICVRACGGHASADPEIGVA
;
A
#
# COMPACT_ATOMS: atom_id res chain seq x y z
N VAL A 1 -6.40 3.71 -13.51
CA VAL A 1 -6.69 2.36 -13.00
C VAL A 1 -5.71 2.05 -11.87
N VAL A 2 -6.20 1.49 -10.76
CA VAL A 2 -5.37 1.02 -9.65
C VAL A 2 -5.49 -0.50 -9.56
N LEU A 3 -4.36 -1.17 -9.54
CA LEU A 3 -4.25 -2.63 -9.45
C LEU A 3 -3.70 -2.99 -8.08
N GLY A 4 -4.27 -4.03 -7.44
CA GLY A 4 -3.85 -4.51 -6.13
C GLY A 4 -3.56 -6.01 -6.13
N ILE A 5 -2.51 -6.43 -5.40
CA ILE A 5 -2.25 -7.84 -5.09
C ILE A 5 -2.13 -7.98 -3.57
N ARG A 6 -2.92 -8.90 -3.00
CA ARG A 6 -2.86 -9.25 -1.58
C ARG A 6 -1.53 -9.94 -1.28
N LEU A 7 -0.89 -9.55 -0.19
CA LEU A 7 0.27 -10.26 0.36
C LEU A 7 -0.19 -11.56 1.04
N SER A 8 0.66 -12.59 1.01
CA SER A 8 0.39 -13.83 1.75
C SER A 8 0.41 -13.57 3.25
N ALA A 9 -0.66 -13.97 3.93
CA ALA A 9 -0.75 -13.89 5.38
C ALA A 9 0.36 -14.73 6.04
N ASP A 10 0.62 -15.94 5.54
CA ASP A 10 1.66 -16.83 6.07
C ASP A 10 3.06 -16.21 5.99
N VAL A 11 3.33 -15.43 4.93
CA VAL A 11 4.60 -14.69 4.80
C VAL A 11 4.64 -13.51 5.77
N LEU A 12 3.55 -12.76 5.91
CA LEU A 12 3.47 -11.65 6.85
C LEU A 12 3.65 -12.14 8.29
N ASP A 13 3.15 -13.31 8.64
CA ASP A 13 3.27 -13.90 9.96
C ASP A 13 4.70 -14.28 10.34
N THR A 14 5.60 -14.43 9.36
CA THR A 14 7.03 -14.62 9.62
C THR A 14 7.76 -13.36 10.13
N ILE A 15 7.11 -12.18 10.09
CA ILE A 15 7.70 -10.92 10.55
C ILE A 15 7.64 -10.85 12.07
N GLU A 16 8.76 -11.11 12.75
CA GLU A 16 8.89 -11.08 14.21
C GLU A 16 9.74 -9.88 14.65
N GLY A 17 9.11 -8.73 14.87
CA GLY A 17 9.80 -7.52 15.35
C GLY A 17 10.69 -6.80 14.33
N ALA A 18 11.09 -7.47 13.24
CA ALA A 18 11.85 -6.92 12.13
C ALA A 18 11.46 -7.59 10.81
N PRO A 19 11.66 -6.93 9.64
CA PRO A 19 11.51 -7.58 8.35
C PRO A 19 12.58 -8.67 8.17
N ASN A 20 12.25 -9.72 7.42
CA ASN A 20 13.13 -10.83 7.14
C ASN A 20 13.27 -11.11 5.63
N TRP A 21 14.14 -12.04 5.26
CA TRP A 21 14.41 -12.41 3.87
C TRP A 21 13.18 -13.04 3.18
N THR A 22 12.34 -13.79 3.91
CA THR A 22 11.10 -14.37 3.38
C THR A 22 10.13 -13.27 2.93
N TYR A 23 9.89 -12.29 3.80
CA TYR A 23 9.07 -11.13 3.46
C TYR A 23 9.69 -10.30 2.35
N TYR A 24 11.02 -10.09 2.35
CA TYR A 24 11.72 -9.36 1.29
C TYR A 24 11.51 -9.98 -0.09
N HIS A 25 11.71 -11.30 -0.22
CA HIS A 25 11.50 -11.98 -1.50
C HIS A 25 10.05 -11.93 -1.94
N HIS A 26 9.10 -12.17 -1.04
CA HIS A 26 7.68 -12.05 -1.33
C HIS A 26 7.31 -10.63 -1.79
N TYR A 27 7.76 -9.61 -1.07
CA TYR A 27 7.58 -8.20 -1.43
C TYR A 27 8.07 -7.91 -2.86
N ARG A 28 9.25 -8.38 -3.23
CA ARG A 28 9.80 -8.19 -4.58
C ARG A 28 8.97 -8.92 -5.64
N THR A 29 8.61 -10.17 -5.38
CA THR A 29 7.82 -10.98 -6.31
C THR A 29 6.45 -10.37 -6.57
N VAL A 30 5.77 -9.89 -5.52
CA VAL A 30 4.47 -9.22 -5.66
C VAL A 30 4.60 -7.91 -6.43
N ASN A 31 5.63 -7.10 -6.17
CA ASN A 31 5.86 -5.88 -6.95
C ASN A 31 6.12 -6.19 -8.43
N PHE A 32 6.94 -7.20 -8.73
CA PHE A 32 7.19 -7.62 -10.10
C PHE A 32 5.90 -8.08 -10.82
N ALA A 33 5.05 -8.86 -10.14
CA ALA A 33 3.76 -9.28 -10.69
C ALA A 33 2.83 -8.10 -10.95
N LEU A 34 2.81 -7.11 -10.05
CA LEU A 34 2.06 -5.86 -10.24
C LEU A 34 2.57 -5.05 -11.42
N ASP A 35 3.88 -4.97 -11.61
CA ASP A 35 4.49 -4.25 -12.73
C ASP A 35 4.11 -4.92 -14.06
N GLN A 36 4.10 -6.26 -14.14
CA GLN A 36 3.63 -7.00 -15.31
C GLN A 36 2.12 -6.76 -15.57
N ALA A 37 1.30 -6.80 -14.51
CA ALA A 37 -0.13 -6.52 -14.62
C ALA A 37 -0.39 -5.08 -15.09
N ALA A 38 0.37 -4.11 -14.62
CA ALA A 38 0.27 -2.71 -15.05
C ALA A 38 0.68 -2.52 -16.52
N LEU A 39 1.73 -3.22 -16.99
CA LEU A 39 2.12 -3.24 -18.40
C LEU A 39 1.02 -3.83 -19.29
N PHE A 40 0.42 -4.94 -18.85
CA PHE A 40 -0.70 -5.57 -19.57
C PHE A 40 -1.92 -4.64 -19.63
N ALA A 41 -2.34 -4.08 -18.50
CA ALA A 41 -3.45 -3.14 -18.45
C ALA A 41 -3.22 -1.89 -19.32
N ALA A 42 -1.99 -1.37 -19.34
CA ALA A 42 -1.62 -0.27 -20.21
C ALA A 42 -1.69 -0.64 -21.70
N ALA A 43 -1.31 -1.88 -22.05
CA ALA A 43 -1.45 -2.39 -23.42
C ALA A 43 -2.92 -2.48 -23.84
N GLU A 44 -3.80 -2.97 -22.96
CA GLU A 44 -5.24 -3.01 -23.22
C GLU A 44 -5.83 -1.60 -23.39
N CYS A 45 -5.48 -0.64 -22.55
CA CYS A 45 -5.90 0.76 -22.73
C CYS A 45 -5.53 1.29 -24.13
N ARG A 46 -4.32 0.98 -24.61
CA ARG A 46 -3.88 1.38 -25.97
C ARG A 46 -4.68 0.68 -27.08
N ARG A 47 -5.12 -0.56 -26.88
CA ARG A 47 -5.99 -1.26 -27.86
C ARG A 47 -7.36 -0.59 -27.98
N PHE A 48 -7.84 0.09 -26.94
CA PHE A 48 -9.04 0.93 -26.98
C PHE A 48 -8.78 2.34 -27.54
N GLY A 49 -7.60 2.61 -28.10
CA GLY A 49 -7.26 3.88 -28.76
C GLY A 49 -6.78 4.98 -27.82
N GLY A 50 -6.64 4.72 -26.52
CA GLY A 50 -6.16 5.69 -25.54
C GLY A 50 -4.64 5.65 -25.34
N ARG A 51 -4.11 6.66 -24.66
CA ARG A 51 -2.75 6.67 -24.12
C ARG A 51 -2.77 6.00 -22.75
N ALA A 52 -1.66 5.32 -22.40
CA ALA A 52 -1.53 4.70 -21.10
C ALA A 52 -0.08 4.74 -20.61
N PHE A 53 0.08 5.07 -19.34
CA PHE A 53 1.35 5.15 -18.64
C PHE A 53 1.30 4.26 -17.40
N PRO A 54 1.96 3.07 -17.42
CA PRO A 54 2.05 2.20 -16.25
C PRO A 54 3.07 2.77 -15.27
N VAL A 55 2.69 2.88 -14.00
CA VAL A 55 3.58 3.31 -12.91
C VAL A 55 3.87 2.12 -12.01
N PRO A 56 5.15 1.72 -11.88
CA PRO A 56 5.57 0.57 -11.11
C PRO A 56 5.18 0.65 -9.62
N ALA A 57 4.95 -0.51 -9.01
CA ALA A 57 4.46 -0.65 -7.64
C ALA A 57 5.40 -0.08 -6.56
N SER A 58 6.69 0.04 -6.84
CA SER A 58 7.68 0.46 -5.84
C SER A 58 8.86 1.19 -6.50
N GLN A 59 8.56 2.30 -7.16
CA GLN A 59 9.58 3.13 -7.79
C GLN A 59 9.89 4.35 -6.93
N VAL A 60 11.18 4.60 -6.67
CA VAL A 60 11.69 5.82 -6.04
C VAL A 60 12.48 6.60 -7.07
N LEU A 61 12.13 7.85 -7.28
CA LEU A 61 12.80 8.80 -8.17
C LEU A 61 13.64 9.81 -7.41
N ASP A 62 13.15 10.24 -6.26
CA ASP A 62 13.84 11.12 -5.33
C ASP A 62 14.17 10.33 -4.06
N TRP A 63 15.42 9.96 -3.91
CA TRP A 63 15.90 9.15 -2.78
C TRP A 63 16.04 9.95 -1.47
N ASP A 64 16.16 11.26 -1.55
CA ASP A 64 16.26 12.12 -0.37
C ASP A 64 14.87 12.24 0.29
N ARG A 65 13.84 12.46 -0.54
CA ARG A 65 12.45 12.61 -0.11
C ARG A 65 11.63 11.32 -0.17
N LEU A 66 12.17 10.23 -0.71
CA LEU A 66 11.52 8.95 -0.94
C LEU A 66 10.22 9.08 -1.76
N LEU A 67 10.27 9.86 -2.84
CA LEU A 67 9.13 10.11 -3.72
C LEU A 67 9.26 9.34 -5.03
N GLY A 68 8.13 8.77 -5.50
CA GLY A 68 7.94 8.22 -6.82
C GLY A 68 7.24 9.20 -7.78
N HIS A 69 6.83 8.73 -8.95
CA HIS A 69 6.05 9.52 -9.91
C HIS A 69 4.70 9.99 -9.32
N LEU A 70 4.09 9.15 -8.52
CA LEU A 70 2.80 9.39 -7.88
C LEU A 70 2.65 8.54 -6.61
N SER A 71 1.61 8.84 -5.85
CA SER A 71 1.24 8.06 -4.66
C SER A 71 0.12 7.08 -5.00
N HIS A 72 0.46 5.77 -5.11
CA HIS A 72 -0.55 4.71 -5.31
C HIS A 72 -1.62 4.71 -4.22
N ARG A 73 -1.24 5.02 -2.98
CA ARG A 73 -2.17 5.10 -1.85
C ARG A 73 -3.20 6.21 -2.00
N GLU A 74 -2.76 7.36 -2.50
CA GLU A 74 -3.65 8.52 -2.74
C GLU A 74 -4.61 8.23 -3.90
N LEU A 75 -4.08 7.71 -5.01
CA LEU A 75 -4.90 7.36 -6.15
C LEU A 75 -5.84 6.19 -5.86
N GLY A 76 -5.41 5.22 -5.05
CA GLY A 76 -6.27 4.13 -4.61
C GLY A 76 -7.43 4.59 -3.72
N ALA A 77 -7.17 5.54 -2.82
CA ALA A 77 -8.23 6.14 -2.01
C ALA A 77 -9.25 6.89 -2.88
N ARG A 78 -8.77 7.71 -3.83
CA ARG A 78 -9.64 8.42 -4.79
C ARG A 78 -10.41 7.49 -5.72
N ALA A 79 -9.84 6.34 -6.06
CA ALA A 79 -10.50 5.31 -6.85
C ALA A 79 -11.48 4.45 -6.02
N GLY A 80 -11.67 4.73 -4.73
CA GLY A 80 -12.57 4.00 -3.87
C GLY A 80 -12.10 2.59 -3.47
N VAL A 81 -10.82 2.25 -3.71
CA VAL A 81 -10.24 0.94 -3.34
C VAL A 81 -10.18 0.75 -1.82
N GLY A 82 -10.14 1.86 -1.08
CA GLY A 82 -10.05 1.86 0.37
C GLY A 82 -9.86 3.28 0.90
N TRP A 83 -9.23 3.41 2.05
CA TRP A 83 -8.93 4.71 2.69
C TRP A 83 -7.46 4.78 3.12
N ARG A 84 -6.94 5.97 3.29
CA ARG A 84 -5.61 6.15 3.89
C ARG A 84 -5.72 5.94 5.40
N GLY A 85 -5.09 4.88 5.90
CA GLY A 85 -5.11 4.51 7.31
C GLY A 85 -4.12 5.30 8.18
N ARG A 86 -4.18 5.08 9.51
CA ARG A 86 -3.24 5.65 10.49
C ARG A 86 -1.79 5.30 10.20
N ASN A 87 -1.52 4.12 9.67
CA ASN A 87 -0.18 3.69 9.23
C ASN A 87 0.29 4.32 7.92
N ASN A 88 -0.43 5.34 7.44
CA ASN A 88 -0.14 6.08 6.22
C ASN A 88 -0.10 5.20 4.95
N LEU A 89 -0.76 4.04 4.97
CA LEU A 89 -0.94 3.14 3.84
C LEU A 89 -2.39 3.19 3.33
N LEU A 90 -2.60 2.70 2.11
CA LEU A 90 -3.95 2.41 1.62
C LEU A 90 -4.47 1.15 2.31
N VAL A 91 -5.59 1.26 2.99
CA VAL A 91 -6.25 0.17 3.72
C VAL A 91 -7.43 -0.30 2.90
N HIS A 92 -7.39 -1.55 2.45
CA HIS A 92 -8.50 -2.22 1.78
C HIS A 92 -9.53 -2.68 2.82
N PRO A 93 -10.85 -2.57 2.57
CA PRO A 93 -11.87 -2.96 3.54
C PRO A 93 -11.70 -4.40 4.07
N GLU A 94 -11.43 -5.33 3.18
CA GLU A 94 -11.31 -6.76 3.50
C GLU A 94 -9.90 -7.17 3.94
N TYR A 95 -8.84 -6.63 3.28
CA TYR A 95 -7.46 -7.09 3.46
C TYR A 95 -6.57 -6.13 4.24
N GLY A 96 -7.13 -5.05 4.75
CA GLY A 96 -6.36 -4.04 5.46
C GLY A 96 -5.26 -3.42 4.61
N SER A 97 -4.11 -3.18 5.21
CA SER A 97 -2.94 -2.70 4.48
C SER A 97 -2.08 -3.83 3.91
N GLN A 98 -2.57 -5.07 3.90
CA GLN A 98 -1.89 -6.26 3.37
C GLN A 98 -1.99 -6.38 1.84
N VAL A 99 -2.05 -5.26 1.14
CA VAL A 99 -2.15 -5.19 -0.33
C VAL A 99 -1.05 -4.27 -0.86
N ARG A 100 -0.40 -4.69 -1.94
CA ARG A 100 0.50 -3.85 -2.72
C ARG A 100 -0.23 -3.34 -3.96
N TYR A 101 0.14 -2.15 -4.43
CA TYR A 101 -0.58 -1.48 -5.51
C TYR A 101 0.36 -0.98 -6.60
N ALA A 102 -0.13 -1.02 -7.85
CA ALA A 102 0.40 -0.31 -9.00
C ALA A 102 -0.70 0.55 -9.63
N THR A 103 -0.32 1.50 -10.48
CA THR A 103 -1.28 2.41 -11.12
C THR A 103 -1.01 2.52 -12.61
N VAL A 104 -2.07 2.55 -13.40
CA VAL A 104 -2.00 2.94 -14.82
C VAL A 104 -2.78 4.24 -15.01
N LEU A 105 -2.08 5.27 -15.48
CA LEU A 105 -2.70 6.51 -15.93
C LEU A 105 -3.15 6.31 -17.37
N THR A 106 -4.39 6.71 -17.71
CA THR A 106 -4.93 6.57 -19.06
C THR A 106 -5.94 7.68 -19.34
N ASP A 107 -6.09 8.05 -20.61
CA ASP A 107 -7.13 8.92 -21.10
C ASP A 107 -8.31 8.14 -21.72
N VAL A 108 -8.32 6.82 -21.65
CA VAL A 108 -9.50 6.02 -22.00
C VAL A 108 -10.64 6.38 -21.04
N PRO A 109 -11.82 6.72 -21.57
CA PRO A 109 -12.98 7.02 -20.73
C PRO A 109 -13.45 5.75 -20.02
N LEU A 110 -13.07 5.60 -18.75
CA LEU A 110 -13.49 4.52 -17.89
C LEU A 110 -14.55 5.03 -16.90
N PRO A 111 -15.54 4.21 -16.54
CA PRO A 111 -16.47 4.59 -15.48
C PRO A 111 -15.70 4.78 -14.16
N ALA A 112 -16.01 5.86 -13.45
CA ALA A 112 -15.46 6.06 -12.11
C ALA A 112 -16.04 4.99 -11.19
N SER A 113 -15.16 4.28 -10.49
CA SER A 113 -15.55 3.28 -9.50
C SER A 113 -15.23 3.78 -8.10
N GLY A 114 -16.21 3.64 -7.21
CA GLY A 114 -16.05 3.94 -5.79
C GLY A 114 -16.15 5.42 -5.43
N MET A 115 -16.15 5.66 -4.13
CA MET A 115 -16.21 6.97 -3.50
C MET A 115 -14.96 7.17 -2.63
N GLU A 116 -14.31 8.32 -2.77
CA GLU A 116 -13.19 8.69 -1.90
C GLU A 116 -13.63 8.72 -0.44
N ARG A 117 -12.89 8.08 0.43
CA ARG A 117 -13.12 8.09 1.89
C ARG A 117 -12.08 8.99 2.56
N SER A 118 -12.49 9.70 3.61
CA SER A 118 -11.58 10.52 4.41
C SER A 118 -10.48 9.68 5.06
N VAL A 119 -9.36 10.33 5.37
CA VAL A 119 -8.21 9.67 6.04
C VAL A 119 -8.67 9.08 7.38
N GLY A 120 -8.34 7.81 7.61
CA GLY A 120 -8.69 7.10 8.84
C GLY A 120 -10.15 6.64 8.94
N ALA A 121 -11.02 6.97 7.98
CA ALA A 121 -12.47 6.73 8.06
C ALA A 121 -12.86 5.30 8.45
N GLY A 122 -12.17 4.29 7.92
CA GLY A 122 -12.45 2.89 8.24
C GLY A 122 -11.61 2.30 9.35
N CYS A 123 -10.78 3.09 10.05
CA CYS A 123 -9.97 2.60 11.17
C CYS A 123 -10.72 2.56 12.51
N GLY A 124 -11.81 3.35 12.66
CA GLY A 124 -12.59 3.41 13.91
C GLY A 124 -11.68 3.51 15.15
N ASP A 125 -11.89 2.68 16.14
CA ASP A 125 -11.10 2.61 17.38
C ASP A 125 -9.93 1.62 17.31
N CYS A 126 -9.65 1.02 16.14
CA CYS A 126 -8.57 0.06 15.97
C CYS A 126 -7.20 0.70 16.25
N ARG A 127 -6.38 0.05 17.08
CA ARG A 127 -5.04 0.49 17.50
C ARG A 127 -3.92 -0.47 17.08
N ALA A 128 -4.24 -1.50 16.31
CA ALA A 128 -3.30 -2.58 16.02
C ALA A 128 -1.97 -2.09 15.42
N CYS A 129 -2.00 -1.21 14.42
CA CYS A 129 -0.79 -0.65 13.82
C CYS A 129 -0.07 0.36 14.74
N VAL A 130 -0.79 1.08 15.61
CA VAL A 130 -0.21 2.02 16.59
C VAL A 130 0.65 1.24 17.58
N GLY A 131 0.07 0.19 18.22
CA GLY A 131 0.78 -0.62 19.20
C GLY A 131 1.91 -1.47 18.60
N ALA A 132 1.80 -1.83 17.32
CA ALA A 132 2.82 -2.64 16.65
C ALA A 132 4.02 -1.85 16.15
N CYS A 133 3.92 -0.51 15.99
CA CYS A 133 4.98 0.28 15.36
C CYS A 133 6.23 0.40 16.23
N PRO A 134 7.39 -0.19 15.84
CA PRO A 134 8.60 -0.16 16.65
C PRO A 134 9.26 1.24 16.71
N ALA A 135 8.84 2.15 15.83
CA ALA A 135 9.33 3.52 15.80
C ALA A 135 8.43 4.50 16.56
N GLY A 136 7.24 4.07 17.01
CA GLY A 136 6.23 4.98 17.55
C GLY A 136 5.85 6.08 16.55
N ALA A 137 5.85 5.75 15.25
CA ALA A 137 5.58 6.70 14.16
C ALA A 137 4.08 6.82 13.82
N ILE A 138 3.24 6.01 14.43
CA ILE A 138 1.80 5.93 14.13
C ILE A 138 1.03 6.42 15.35
N ASP A 139 0.15 7.38 15.15
CA ASP A 139 -0.72 7.94 16.18
C ASP A 139 -2.18 7.51 16.00
N MET A 140 -3.02 7.78 17.01
CA MET A 140 -4.47 7.65 16.94
C MET A 140 -5.09 8.68 15.99
N ASP A 141 -4.52 9.87 15.91
CA ASP A 141 -4.83 10.83 14.87
C ASP A 141 -4.22 10.35 13.54
N PRO A 142 -5.03 10.02 12.53
CA PRO A 142 -4.53 9.53 11.25
C PRO A 142 -3.74 10.58 10.45
N LEU A 143 -3.79 11.85 10.85
CA LEU A 143 -3.03 12.94 10.25
C LEU A 143 -1.65 13.15 10.90
N ALA A 144 -1.44 12.58 12.09
CA ALA A 144 -0.22 12.74 12.90
C ALA A 144 0.85 11.64 12.62
N PHE A 145 0.86 11.03 11.44
CA PHE A 145 1.88 10.05 11.06
C PHE A 145 3.27 10.70 10.92
N ASP A 146 4.24 10.24 11.73
CA ASP A 146 5.62 10.71 11.71
C ASP A 146 6.45 9.97 10.64
N VAL A 147 6.60 10.62 9.49
CA VAL A 147 7.36 10.08 8.34
C VAL A 147 8.84 9.91 8.68
N ASP A 148 9.42 10.82 9.45
CA ASP A 148 10.85 10.83 9.76
C ASP A 148 11.22 9.67 10.69
N ARG A 149 10.42 9.43 11.75
CA ARG A 149 10.59 8.25 12.61
C ARG A 149 10.43 6.94 11.83
N CYS A 150 9.42 6.83 10.98
CA CYS A 150 9.23 5.66 10.13
C CYS A 150 10.42 5.44 9.21
N THR A 151 10.88 6.49 8.51
CA THR A 151 12.01 6.43 7.57
C THR A 151 13.30 6.05 8.29
N ALA A 152 13.58 6.63 9.47
CA ALA A 152 14.74 6.27 10.27
C ALA A 152 14.73 4.78 10.65
N GLN A 153 13.56 4.24 11.03
CA GLN A 153 13.40 2.84 11.38
C GLN A 153 13.63 1.91 10.19
N VAL A 154 13.05 2.19 9.01
CA VAL A 154 13.25 1.32 7.84
C VAL A 154 14.70 1.38 7.34
N ARG A 155 15.38 2.54 7.45
CA ARG A 155 16.84 2.65 7.17
C ARG A 155 17.68 1.86 8.17
N ARG A 156 17.26 1.79 9.45
CA ARG A 156 17.90 0.95 10.46
C ARG A 156 17.75 -0.53 10.11
N PHE A 157 16.55 -0.99 9.79
CA PHE A 157 16.28 -2.37 9.39
C PHE A 157 17.04 -2.78 8.12
N ALA A 158 17.08 -1.92 7.11
CA ALA A 158 17.84 -2.20 5.89
C ALA A 158 19.31 -2.54 6.18
N ARG A 159 19.90 -1.92 7.21
CA ARG A 159 21.29 -2.18 7.64
C ARG A 159 21.41 -3.38 8.58
N SER A 160 20.57 -3.45 9.65
CA SER A 160 20.65 -4.51 10.65
C SER A 160 20.32 -5.89 10.06
N GLU A 161 19.28 -5.97 9.23
CA GLU A 161 18.83 -7.21 8.60
C GLU A 161 19.51 -7.48 7.24
N LYS A 162 20.42 -6.60 6.80
CA LYS A 162 21.17 -6.70 5.54
C LYS A 162 20.29 -6.87 4.28
N LEU A 163 19.09 -6.29 4.29
CA LEU A 163 18.11 -6.47 3.22
C LEU A 163 18.36 -5.58 2.00
N ASN A 164 19.18 -4.55 2.11
CA ASN A 164 19.46 -3.55 1.05
C ASN A 164 18.19 -2.92 0.42
N VAL A 165 17.10 -2.86 1.19
CA VAL A 165 15.82 -2.30 0.77
C VAL A 165 15.11 -1.63 1.95
N LEU A 166 14.37 -0.56 1.69
CA LEU A 166 13.63 0.18 2.72
C LEU A 166 12.24 -0.42 2.93
N ILE A 167 12.17 -1.50 3.69
CA ILE A 167 10.92 -2.17 4.08
C ILE A 167 10.87 -2.43 5.59
N CYS A 168 9.65 -2.56 6.12
CA CYS A 168 9.41 -2.95 7.51
C CYS A 168 8.36 -4.05 7.60
N GLY A 169 7.11 -3.81 7.11
CA GLY A 169 6.02 -4.79 7.09
C GLY A 169 5.27 -4.98 8.41
N ILE A 170 5.77 -4.50 9.56
CA ILE A 170 5.17 -4.75 10.88
C ILE A 170 3.75 -4.19 10.99
N CYS A 171 3.55 -2.92 10.61
CA CYS A 171 2.22 -2.32 10.61
C CYS A 171 1.30 -2.90 9.50
N VAL A 172 1.89 -3.45 8.42
CA VAL A 172 1.16 -4.18 7.37
C VAL A 172 0.61 -5.48 7.93
N ARG A 173 1.45 -6.29 8.59
CA ARG A 173 1.04 -7.53 9.27
C ARG A 173 -0.08 -7.25 10.28
N ALA A 174 0.05 -6.22 11.08
CA ALA A 174 -0.91 -5.86 12.12
C ALA A 174 -2.27 -5.35 11.60
N CYS A 175 -2.38 -4.97 10.33
CA CYS A 175 -3.58 -4.37 9.75
C CYS A 175 -4.32 -5.36 8.86
N GLY A 176 -5.23 -6.14 9.43
CA GLY A 176 -6.00 -7.20 8.76
C GLY A 176 -7.29 -6.77 8.07
N GLY A 177 -7.60 -5.46 8.03
CA GLY A 177 -8.79 -5.00 7.32
C GLY A 177 -10.13 -5.16 8.06
N HIS A 178 -10.12 -5.08 9.36
CA HIS A 178 -11.36 -5.03 10.13
C HIS A 178 -12.05 -3.67 9.97
N ALA A 179 -12.67 -3.44 8.81
CA ALA A 179 -13.74 -2.47 8.75
C ALA A 179 -14.88 -3.02 9.61
N SER A 180 -15.31 -2.28 10.63
CA SER A 180 -16.65 -2.45 11.17
C SER A 180 -17.57 -2.54 9.95
N ALA A 181 -18.24 -3.67 9.78
CA ALA A 181 -19.04 -3.98 8.60
C ALA A 181 -20.08 -2.87 8.38
N ASP A 182 -19.81 -2.01 7.44
CA ASP A 182 -20.87 -1.29 6.74
C ASP A 182 -21.37 -2.27 5.67
N PRO A 183 -22.59 -2.80 5.78
CA PRO A 183 -23.09 -3.89 4.94
C PRO A 183 -23.42 -3.50 3.51
N GLU A 184 -23.06 -2.31 3.04
CA GLU A 184 -23.47 -1.79 1.73
C GLU A 184 -22.36 -1.75 0.66
N ILE A 185 -21.24 -2.47 0.81
CA ILE A 185 -20.28 -2.55 -0.30
C ILE A 185 -20.52 -3.85 -1.07
N GLY A 186 -21.51 -3.81 -1.95
CA GLY A 186 -21.65 -4.79 -3.02
C GLY A 186 -20.42 -4.72 -3.94
N VAL A 187 -19.74 -5.85 -4.08
CA VAL A 187 -18.71 -6.06 -5.09
C VAL A 187 -19.41 -6.08 -6.45
N ALA A 188 -19.09 -5.14 -7.31
CA ALA A 188 -19.44 -5.18 -8.73
C ALA A 188 -18.28 -5.75 -9.53
#